data_9a61e6c07fa7414234a9b1ab85ff444c
#
_entry.id   9a61e6c07fa7414234a9b1ab85ff444c
#
_cell.length_a   1.000
_cell.length_b   1.000
_cell.length_c   1.000
_cell.angle_alpha   90.00
_cell.angle_beta   90.00
_cell.angle_gamma   90.00
#
_symmetry.space_group_name_H-M   'P 1'
#
loop_
_entity.id
_entity.type
_entity.pdbx_description
1 polymer ?
#
loop_
_entity_poly.entity_id
_entity_poly.type
_entity_poly.pdbx_seq_one_letter_code
_entity_poly.pdbx_strand_id
1 'polypeptide(L)'
;MAKQQILIVDDNPNMSSLLAEMLEIFEFESRRAGNGQEAMEILGDESFAMVITDLRMPEMSGSELLKKIKANHPDLPVVVISGYNLAAEEDTLLSKLADGFINKPFKMVDIENMLNRFFKARI
;
A
#
# COMPACT_ATOMS: atom_id res chain seq x y z
N MET A 1 -19.73 12.69 5.29
CA MET A 1 -18.55 12.22 6.04
C MET A 1 -17.36 12.10 5.12
N ALA A 2 -16.19 12.41 5.64
CA ALA A 2 -14.97 12.30 4.86
C ALA A 2 -14.67 10.84 4.53
N LYS A 3 -14.19 10.60 3.32
CA LYS A 3 -13.75 9.27 2.92
C LYS A 3 -12.43 8.95 3.61
N GLN A 4 -12.18 7.67 3.83
CA GLN A 4 -10.90 7.25 4.35
C GLN A 4 -9.85 7.38 3.25
N GLN A 5 -8.64 7.71 3.64
CA GLN A 5 -7.56 8.02 2.72
C GLN A 5 -6.51 6.91 2.73
N ILE A 6 -6.07 6.50 1.54
CA ILE A 6 -5.05 5.47 1.38
C ILE A 6 -3.86 6.07 0.65
N LEU A 7 -2.66 5.81 1.14
CA LEU A 7 -1.43 6.25 0.50
C LEU A 7 -0.93 5.17 -0.44
N ILE A 8 -0.73 5.54 -1.70
CA ILE A 8 -0.18 4.65 -2.73
C ILE A 8 1.26 5.04 -2.97
N VAL A 9 2.17 4.08 -2.82
CA VAL A 9 3.60 4.31 -3.04
C VAL A 9 4.07 3.44 -4.21
N ASP A 10 4.36 4.09 -5.33
CA ASP A 10 4.78 3.39 -6.54
C ASP A 10 5.49 4.39 -7.44
N ASP A 11 6.63 4.00 -7.99
CA ASP A 11 7.37 4.87 -8.89
C ASP A 11 6.80 4.86 -10.32
N ASN A 12 5.84 3.98 -10.60
CA ASN A 12 5.17 3.92 -11.88
C ASN A 12 3.86 4.72 -11.83
N PRO A 13 3.79 5.89 -12.50
CA PRO A 13 2.59 6.73 -12.42
C PRO A 13 1.35 6.09 -13.02
N ASN A 14 1.50 5.21 -14.01
CA ASN A 14 0.35 4.53 -14.59
C ASN A 14 -0.27 3.55 -13.60
N MET A 15 0.56 2.86 -12.85
CA MET A 15 0.08 1.91 -11.85
C MET A 15 -0.58 2.63 -10.68
N SER A 16 0.02 3.72 -10.21
CA SER A 16 -0.58 4.46 -9.11
C SER A 16 -1.89 5.12 -9.53
N SER A 17 -2.00 5.57 -10.78
CA SER A 17 -3.26 6.11 -11.30
C SER A 17 -4.35 5.03 -11.35
N LEU A 18 -4.00 3.84 -11.79
CA LEU A 18 -4.95 2.74 -11.86
C LEU A 18 -5.46 2.37 -10.46
N LEU A 19 -4.55 2.27 -9.50
CA LEU A 19 -4.94 1.99 -8.12
C LEU A 19 -5.84 3.09 -7.56
N ALA A 20 -5.50 4.35 -7.83
CA ALA A 20 -6.30 5.46 -7.35
C ALA A 20 -7.72 5.40 -7.90
N GLU A 21 -7.89 5.06 -9.18
CA GLU A 21 -9.20 4.92 -9.79
C GLU A 21 -9.99 3.78 -9.16
N MET A 22 -9.35 2.66 -8.91
CA MET A 22 -10.00 1.51 -8.26
C MET A 22 -10.46 1.87 -6.85
N LEU A 23 -9.60 2.53 -6.08
CA LEU A 23 -9.94 2.93 -4.73
C LEU A 23 -11.10 3.92 -4.71
N GLU A 24 -11.16 4.82 -5.68
CA GLU A 24 -12.25 5.76 -5.76
C GLU A 24 -13.59 5.05 -6.01
N ILE A 25 -13.58 4.00 -6.82
CA ILE A 25 -14.79 3.21 -7.06
C ILE A 25 -15.32 2.63 -5.74
N PHE A 26 -14.42 2.25 -4.84
CA PHE A 26 -14.80 1.71 -3.53
C PHE A 26 -14.92 2.80 -2.46
N GLU A 27 -14.98 4.06 -2.88
CA GLU A 27 -15.22 5.22 -2.01
C GLU A 27 -14.07 5.54 -1.06
N PHE A 28 -12.84 5.32 -1.50
CA PHE A 28 -11.64 5.76 -0.78
C PHE A 28 -10.99 6.90 -1.54
N GLU A 29 -10.42 7.84 -0.78
CA GLU A 29 -9.54 8.84 -1.37
C GLU A 29 -8.12 8.29 -1.34
N SER A 30 -7.27 8.83 -2.20
CA SER A 30 -5.89 8.39 -2.25
C SER A 30 -4.93 9.56 -2.42
N ARG A 31 -3.72 9.38 -1.90
CA ARG A 31 -2.57 10.23 -2.17
C ARG A 31 -1.52 9.34 -2.79
N ARG A 32 -0.68 9.90 -3.64
CA ARG A 32 0.34 9.14 -4.33
C ARG A 32 1.72 9.67 -3.97
N ALA A 33 2.65 8.75 -3.70
CA ALA A 33 4.05 9.04 -3.49
C ALA A 33 4.85 8.25 -4.52
N GLY A 34 5.84 8.86 -5.12
CA GLY A 34 6.65 8.22 -6.15
C GLY A 34 7.82 7.42 -5.61
N ASN A 35 8.10 7.54 -4.32
CA ASN A 35 9.18 6.79 -3.68
C ASN A 35 8.95 6.76 -2.16
N GLY A 36 9.79 5.98 -1.49
CA GLY A 36 9.64 5.79 -0.04
C GLY A 36 9.89 7.03 0.79
N GLN A 37 10.83 7.87 0.37
CA GLN A 37 11.13 9.09 1.10
C GLN A 37 9.95 10.04 1.07
N GLU A 38 9.36 10.23 -0.10
CA GLU A 38 8.18 11.07 -0.25
C GLU A 38 7.02 10.51 0.59
N ALA A 39 6.88 9.18 0.61
CA ALA A 39 5.85 8.53 1.41
C ALA A 39 6.01 8.86 2.89
N MET A 40 7.22 8.81 3.40
CA MET A 40 7.46 9.12 4.81
C MET A 40 7.18 10.58 5.13
N GLU A 41 7.48 11.49 4.22
CA GLU A 41 7.16 12.89 4.40
C GLU A 41 5.66 13.11 4.47
N ILE A 42 4.92 12.48 3.56
CA ILE A 42 3.45 12.58 3.53
C ILE A 42 2.85 12.00 4.81
N LEU A 43 3.36 10.86 5.27
CA LEU A 43 2.88 10.23 6.50
C LEU A 43 3.14 11.07 7.74
N GLY A 44 4.15 11.93 7.69
CA GLY A 44 4.42 12.86 8.78
C GLY A 44 3.43 14.00 8.86
N ASP A 45 2.76 14.32 7.76
CA ASP A 45 1.85 15.47 7.67
C ASP A 45 0.37 15.09 7.67
N GLU A 46 0.04 13.89 7.22
CA GLU A 46 -1.36 13.47 7.05
C GLU A 46 -1.59 12.09 7.65
N SER A 47 -2.84 11.82 8.01
CA SER A 47 -3.25 10.52 8.53
C SER A 47 -3.85 9.68 7.42
N PHE A 48 -3.57 8.37 7.46
CA PHE A 48 -4.04 7.43 6.45
C PHE A 48 -4.66 6.21 7.13
N ALA A 49 -5.59 5.57 6.41
CA ALA A 49 -6.19 4.33 6.88
C ALA A 49 -5.37 3.11 6.44
N MET A 50 -4.53 3.26 5.42
CA MET A 50 -3.75 2.16 4.87
C MET A 50 -2.66 2.72 3.97
N VAL A 51 -1.59 1.95 3.80
CA VAL A 51 -0.55 2.22 2.78
C VAL A 51 -0.50 1.02 1.85
N ILE A 52 -0.49 1.29 0.55
CA ILE A 52 -0.27 0.27 -0.47
C ILE A 52 1.04 0.63 -1.15
N THR A 53 2.03 -0.23 -1.07
CA THR A 53 3.35 0.06 -1.62
C THR A 53 3.84 -1.03 -2.56
N ASP A 54 4.52 -0.62 -3.62
CA ASP A 54 5.25 -1.54 -4.48
C ASP A 54 6.48 -2.01 -3.71
N LEU A 55 6.92 -3.22 -4.00
CA LEU A 55 8.09 -3.79 -3.35
C LEU A 55 9.38 -3.23 -3.92
N ARG A 56 9.43 -3.04 -5.23
CA ARG A 56 10.66 -2.57 -5.90
C ARG A 56 10.55 -1.12 -6.32
N MET A 57 11.36 -0.29 -5.71
CA MET A 57 11.41 1.13 -6.02
C MET A 57 12.87 1.58 -5.96
N PRO A 58 13.23 2.63 -6.72
CA PRO A 58 14.58 3.17 -6.60
C PRO A 58 14.80 3.80 -5.23
N GLU A 59 16.04 3.83 -4.79
CA GLU A 59 16.50 4.45 -3.54
C GLU A 59 16.07 3.72 -2.28
N MET A 60 14.77 3.61 -2.03
CA MET A 60 14.27 2.93 -0.83
C MET A 60 13.35 1.80 -1.26
N SER A 61 13.69 0.58 -0.94
CA SER A 61 12.86 -0.59 -1.27
C SER A 61 11.58 -0.60 -0.44
N GLY A 62 10.60 -1.38 -0.91
CA GLY A 62 9.37 -1.58 -0.14
C GLY A 62 9.62 -2.17 1.23
N SER A 63 10.64 -3.02 1.36
CA SER A 63 11.00 -3.61 2.65
C SER A 63 11.51 -2.56 3.63
N GLU A 64 12.35 -1.66 3.16
CA GLU A 64 12.85 -0.57 4.00
C GLU A 64 11.74 0.37 4.41
N LEU A 65 10.87 0.70 3.46
CA LEU A 65 9.73 1.57 3.72
C LEU A 65 8.81 0.92 4.76
N LEU A 66 8.54 -0.36 4.61
CA LEU A 66 7.70 -1.11 5.54
C LEU A 66 8.25 -1.03 6.97
N LYS A 67 9.55 -1.23 7.14
CA LYS A 67 10.19 -1.12 8.44
C LYS A 67 10.00 0.26 9.05
N LYS A 68 10.21 1.29 8.25
CA LYS A 68 10.07 2.67 8.72
C LYS A 68 8.65 3.02 9.09
N ILE A 69 7.69 2.58 8.28
CA ILE A 69 6.28 2.82 8.58
C ILE A 69 5.91 2.15 9.89
N LYS A 70 6.26 0.88 10.05
CA LYS A 70 5.90 0.14 11.26
C LYS A 70 6.60 0.65 12.51
N ALA A 71 7.78 1.24 12.37
CA ALA A 71 8.48 1.85 13.50
C ALA A 71 7.77 3.10 14.00
N ASN A 72 7.20 3.88 13.09
CA ASN A 72 6.56 5.15 13.43
C ASN A 72 5.04 5.07 13.53
N HIS A 73 4.43 4.11 12.82
CA HIS A 73 2.98 3.93 12.74
C HIS A 73 2.65 2.45 12.87
N PRO A 74 2.85 1.84 14.05
CA PRO A 74 2.74 0.39 14.20
C PRO A 74 1.35 -0.18 13.90
N ASP A 75 0.32 0.63 14.03
CA ASP A 75 -1.06 0.17 13.81
C ASP A 75 -1.56 0.42 12.38
N LEU A 76 -0.76 1.07 11.56
CA LEU A 76 -1.17 1.41 10.20
C LEU A 76 -1.02 0.18 9.29
N PRO A 77 -2.12 -0.29 8.67
CA PRO A 77 -2.02 -1.44 7.75
C PRO A 77 -1.18 -1.09 6.53
N VAL A 78 -0.27 -1.99 6.16
CA VAL A 78 0.56 -1.83 4.96
C VAL A 78 0.39 -3.06 4.09
N VAL A 79 -0.04 -2.85 2.84
CA VAL A 79 -0.21 -3.91 1.86
C VAL A 79 0.88 -3.75 0.80
N VAL A 80 1.55 -4.84 0.48
CA VAL A 80 2.64 -4.84 -0.51
C VAL A 80 2.13 -5.43 -1.82
N ILE A 81 2.36 -4.72 -2.92
CA ILE A 81 2.04 -5.19 -4.25
C ILE A 81 3.34 -5.48 -4.99
N SER A 82 3.44 -6.63 -5.63
CA SER A 82 4.68 -7.01 -6.32
C SER A 82 4.39 -7.86 -7.53
N GLY A 83 5.23 -7.71 -8.56
CA GLY A 83 5.22 -8.57 -9.73
C GLY A 83 5.97 -9.88 -9.51
N TYR A 84 6.57 -10.04 -8.34
CA TYR A 84 7.34 -11.24 -8.00
C TYR A 84 6.52 -12.19 -7.18
N ASN A 85 6.90 -13.46 -7.22
CA ASN A 85 6.29 -14.45 -6.35
C ASN A 85 6.81 -14.22 -4.92
N LEU A 86 6.00 -13.56 -4.11
CA LEU A 86 6.39 -13.23 -2.75
C LEU A 86 6.62 -14.45 -1.88
N ALA A 87 5.99 -15.57 -2.23
CA ALA A 87 6.20 -16.81 -1.50
C ALA A 87 7.59 -17.40 -1.74
N ALA A 88 8.21 -17.06 -2.88
CA ALA A 88 9.55 -17.50 -3.20
C ALA A 88 10.62 -16.55 -2.66
N GLU A 89 10.23 -15.36 -2.26
CA GLU A 89 11.15 -14.41 -1.64
C GLU A 89 11.35 -14.84 -0.19
N GLU A 90 12.60 -14.91 0.22
CA GLU A 90 12.91 -15.35 1.56
C GLU A 90 12.97 -14.20 2.58
N ASP A 91 12.31 -13.12 2.31
CA ASP A 91 12.30 -12.00 3.22
C ASP A 91 11.27 -12.26 4.33
N THR A 92 11.72 -12.92 5.37
CA THR A 92 10.88 -13.23 6.51
C THR A 92 10.42 -11.98 7.24
N LEU A 93 11.22 -10.92 7.18
CA LEU A 93 10.84 -9.66 7.79
C LEU A 93 9.67 -9.05 7.06
N LEU A 94 9.71 -9.07 5.73
CA LEU A 94 8.62 -8.55 4.92
C LEU A 94 7.31 -9.29 5.23
N SER A 95 7.36 -10.61 5.31
CA SER A 95 6.17 -11.40 5.59
C SER A 95 5.63 -11.19 7.00
N LYS A 96 6.48 -10.79 7.94
CA LYS A 96 6.05 -10.53 9.31
C LYS A 96 5.46 -9.14 9.47
N LEU A 97 5.99 -8.15 8.77
CA LEU A 97 5.59 -6.76 8.94
C LEU A 97 4.45 -6.34 8.04
N ALA A 98 4.36 -6.91 6.84
CA ALA A 98 3.28 -6.55 5.92
C ALA A 98 1.97 -7.16 6.39
N ASP A 99 0.90 -6.38 6.29
CA ASP A 99 -0.42 -6.84 6.68
C ASP A 99 -1.12 -7.60 5.56
N GLY A 100 -0.68 -7.42 4.33
CA GLY A 100 -1.22 -8.13 3.19
C GLY A 100 -0.33 -8.05 1.98
N PHE A 101 -0.58 -8.90 1.01
CA PHE A 101 0.18 -8.98 -0.23
C PHE A 101 -0.76 -9.12 -1.41
N ILE A 102 -0.43 -8.44 -2.51
CA ILE A 102 -1.16 -8.59 -3.77
C ILE A 102 -0.13 -8.80 -4.87
N ASN A 103 -0.33 -9.83 -5.68
CA ASN A 103 0.56 -10.11 -6.81
C ASN A 103 0.08 -9.38 -8.06
N LYS A 104 1.00 -8.88 -8.85
CA LYS A 104 0.70 -8.32 -10.16
C LYS A 104 0.69 -9.45 -11.19
N PRO A 105 -0.15 -9.43 -12.18
CA PRO A 105 -1.22 -8.45 -12.42
C PRO A 105 -2.39 -8.71 -11.47
N PHE A 106 -2.99 -7.65 -10.98
CA PHE A 106 -4.14 -7.76 -10.08
C PHE A 106 -5.41 -7.29 -10.79
N LYS A 107 -6.54 -7.75 -10.28
CA LYS A 107 -7.85 -7.40 -10.81
C LYS A 107 -8.61 -6.57 -9.78
N MET A 108 -9.71 -5.95 -10.23
CA MET A 108 -10.57 -5.19 -9.35
C MET A 108 -11.04 -6.02 -8.15
N VAL A 109 -11.34 -7.30 -8.36
CA VAL A 109 -11.78 -8.18 -7.28
C VAL A 109 -10.70 -8.39 -6.22
N ASP A 110 -9.43 -8.35 -6.62
CA ASP A 110 -8.33 -8.49 -5.66
C ASP A 110 -8.28 -7.29 -4.73
N ILE A 111 -8.50 -6.10 -5.28
CA ILE A 111 -8.54 -4.87 -4.50
C ILE A 111 -9.76 -4.86 -3.59
N GLU A 112 -10.91 -5.26 -4.13
CA GLU A 112 -12.14 -5.33 -3.35
C GLU A 112 -12.00 -6.27 -2.15
N ASN A 113 -11.46 -7.46 -2.37
CA ASN A 113 -11.28 -8.43 -1.30
C ASN A 113 -10.31 -7.92 -0.24
N MET A 114 -9.26 -7.25 -0.66
CA MET A 114 -8.30 -6.66 0.26
C MET A 114 -8.97 -5.58 1.11
N LEU A 115 -9.73 -4.69 0.50
CA LEU A 115 -10.42 -3.63 1.22
C LEU A 115 -11.44 -4.19 2.21
N ASN A 116 -12.19 -5.21 1.80
CA ASN A 116 -13.18 -5.84 2.67
C ASN A 116 -12.52 -6.52 3.87
N ARG A 117 -11.33 -7.04 3.69
CA ARG A 117 -10.59 -7.67 4.76
C ARG A 117 -10.21 -6.68 5.87
N PHE A 118 -9.82 -5.46 5.48
CA PHE A 118 -9.39 -4.44 6.44
C PHE A 118 -10.50 -3.48 6.86
N PHE A 119 -11.53 -3.35 6.03
CA PHE A 119 -12.59 -2.36 6.27
C PHE A 119 -13.97 -3.00 6.15
N LYS A 120 -14.26 -3.95 7.02
CA LYS A 120 -15.50 -4.74 6.94
C LYS A 120 -16.78 -3.92 6.93
N ALA A 121 -16.76 -2.76 7.53
CA ALA A 121 -17.94 -1.93 7.63
C ALA A 121 -18.35 -1.26 6.32
N ARG A 122 -17.61 -1.49 5.25
CA ARG A 122 -17.88 -0.84 3.98
C ARG A 122 -18.95 -1.52 3.13
N ILE A 123 -19.49 -2.57 3.58
CA ILE A 123 -20.54 -3.27 2.85
C ILE A 123 -21.79 -2.40 2.73
#